data_4dfd4bb23288abf10f12bb620c30eae9
#
_entry.id   4dfd4bb23288abf10f12bb620c30eae9
#
_cell.length_a   1.000
_cell.length_b   1.000
_cell.length_c   1.000
_cell.angle_alpha   90.00
_cell.angle_beta   90.00
_cell.angle_gamma   90.00
#
_symmetry.space_group_name_H-M   'P 1'
#
loop_
_entity.id
_entity.type
_entity.pdbx_description
1 polymer ?
#
loop_
_entity_poly.entity_id
_entity_poly.type
_entity_poly.pdbx_seq_one_letter_code
_entity_poly.pdbx_strand_id
1 'polypeptide(L)'
;IASCLVGSEMCIRDSNIRTTRYSLIKDEDDIKINDGLIPGLLKTCTLGYDGKGQFKIDKKENISSEIDFTNEYILEKFIKLKKEISVIITRFGHQRYEIYEPIENLHEDQILKHSKIPAQISEKIKNQATDWATIIAEELDYVGTLCVEYFIDNKDNLYANEIAPRVHNSGHLTINSHNVSQFENHIRAVCGLEKVETKKIYNARMLNLIAVSYTHLTLPTIYS
;
A
#
# COMPACT_ATOMS: atom_id res chain seq x y z
N ILE A 1 -14.14 9.89 -1.56
CA ILE A 1 -13.90 9.30 -0.23
C ILE A 1 -12.44 9.58 0.04
N ALA A 2 -12.16 10.64 0.81
CA ALA A 2 -10.83 10.89 1.30
C ALA A 2 -10.44 9.68 2.16
N SER A 3 -9.37 8.98 1.79
CA SER A 3 -8.81 7.93 2.62
C SER A 3 -8.29 8.61 3.90
N CYS A 4 -9.09 8.57 4.95
CA CYS A 4 -8.63 8.91 6.27
C CYS A 4 -7.72 7.75 6.69
N LEU A 5 -6.41 7.96 6.74
CA LEU A 5 -5.44 6.97 7.23
C LEU A 5 -5.90 6.39 8.57
N VAL A 6 -6.41 7.23 9.47
CA VAL A 6 -6.98 6.82 10.77
C VAL A 6 -8.13 5.82 10.60
N GLY A 7 -9.03 6.04 9.65
CA GLY A 7 -10.15 5.13 9.40
C GLY A 7 -9.67 3.76 8.87
N SER A 8 -8.70 3.77 7.95
CA SER A 8 -8.10 2.54 7.42
C SER A 8 -7.36 1.77 8.51
N GLU A 9 -6.56 2.45 9.33
CA GLU A 9 -5.81 1.86 10.45
C GLU A 9 -6.75 1.27 11.52
N MET A 10 -7.84 1.96 11.83
CA MET A 10 -8.83 1.46 12.79
C MET A 10 -9.54 0.21 12.25
N CYS A 11 -9.98 0.21 10.98
CA CYS A 11 -10.61 -0.97 10.37
C CYS A 11 -9.64 -2.17 10.35
N ILE A 12 -8.38 -1.96 9.96
CA ILE A 12 -7.36 -3.02 9.96
C ILE A 12 -7.16 -3.59 11.36
N ARG A 13 -7.08 -2.72 12.37
CA ARG A 13 -6.85 -3.13 13.76
C ARG A 13 -8.03 -3.89 14.35
N ASP A 14 -9.26 -3.46 14.06
CA ASP A 14 -10.48 -4.13 14.55
C ASP A 14 -10.60 -5.55 13.96
N SER A 15 -10.05 -5.78 12.76
CA SER A 15 -9.95 -7.09 12.12
C SER A 15 -8.81 -7.98 12.67
N ASN A 16 -8.15 -7.58 13.76
CA ASN A 16 -7.03 -8.28 14.39
C ASN A 16 -5.81 -8.46 13.44
N ILE A 17 -5.69 -7.59 12.44
CA ILE A 17 -4.57 -7.53 11.50
C ILE A 17 -3.48 -6.64 12.09
N ARG A 18 -2.24 -7.13 12.04
CA ARG A 18 -1.10 -6.38 12.58
C ARG A 18 -0.77 -5.17 11.71
N THR A 19 -0.77 -3.98 12.32
CA THR A 19 -0.22 -2.74 11.76
C THR A 19 1.06 -2.34 12.51
N THR A 20 1.72 -1.28 12.06
CA THR A 20 2.75 -0.61 12.86
C THR A 20 2.11 -0.06 14.13
N ARG A 21 2.91 0.05 15.21
CA ARG A 21 2.42 0.76 16.41
C ARG A 21 2.31 2.24 16.09
N TYR A 22 1.19 2.85 16.44
CA TYR A 22 0.94 4.27 16.19
C TYR A 22 0.25 4.97 17.35
N SER A 23 0.26 6.29 17.32
CA SER A 23 -0.52 7.16 18.19
C SER A 23 -1.05 8.36 17.41
N LEU A 24 -2.24 8.84 17.76
CA LEU A 24 -2.76 10.10 17.26
C LEU A 24 -1.97 11.24 17.89
N ILE A 25 -1.65 12.26 17.09
CA ILE A 25 -0.86 13.42 17.47
C ILE A 25 -1.62 14.67 17.08
N LYS A 26 -1.88 15.51 18.08
CA LYS A 26 -2.58 16.79 17.91
C LYS A 26 -1.63 17.98 18.09
N ASP A 27 -0.58 17.78 18.85
CA ASP A 27 0.43 18.80 19.15
C ASP A 27 1.81 18.20 19.36
N GLU A 28 2.78 19.06 19.59
CA GLU A 28 4.18 18.66 19.81
C GLU A 28 4.37 17.86 21.10
N ASP A 29 3.57 18.11 22.14
CA ASP A 29 3.70 17.41 23.41
C ASP A 29 3.22 15.97 23.30
N ASP A 30 2.23 15.69 22.44
CA ASP A 30 1.82 14.33 22.12
C ASP A 30 2.98 13.50 21.53
N ILE A 31 3.85 14.10 20.71
CA ILE A 31 5.04 13.43 20.17
C ILE A 31 6.01 13.08 21.30
N LYS A 32 6.23 14.00 22.24
CA LYS A 32 7.14 13.80 23.38
C LYS A 32 6.65 12.72 24.34
N ILE A 33 5.33 12.64 24.55
CA ILE A 33 4.69 11.61 25.40
C ILE A 33 4.81 10.22 24.75
N ASN A 34 4.74 10.17 23.42
CA ASN A 34 4.81 8.93 22.64
C ASN A 34 6.25 8.58 22.21
N ASP A 35 7.26 8.89 22.99
CA ASP A 35 8.69 8.68 22.66
C ASP A 35 9.05 7.23 22.33
N GLY A 36 8.30 6.25 22.83
CA GLY A 36 8.41 4.83 22.46
C GLY A 36 8.16 4.54 20.97
N LEU A 37 7.56 5.48 20.23
CA LEU A 37 7.35 5.40 18.78
C LEU A 37 8.49 6.03 17.98
N ILE A 38 9.44 6.71 18.65
CA ILE A 38 10.61 7.33 18.00
C ILE A 38 11.76 6.29 17.91
N PRO A 39 12.50 6.18 16.78
CA PRO A 39 12.25 6.88 15.53
C PRO A 39 10.92 6.46 14.90
N GLY A 40 10.23 7.44 14.32
CA GLY A 40 8.89 7.26 13.77
C GLY A 40 8.65 8.09 12.51
N LEU A 41 7.52 7.84 11.87
CA LEU A 41 7.03 8.58 10.73
C LEU A 41 5.72 9.27 11.12
N LEU A 42 5.71 10.58 11.10
CA LEU A 42 4.51 11.39 11.33
C LEU A 42 3.82 11.60 9.99
N LYS A 43 2.57 11.19 9.88
CA LYS A 43 1.74 11.29 8.66
C LYS A 43 0.51 12.11 8.94
N THR A 44 0.08 12.97 8.00
CA THR A 44 -1.21 13.65 8.10
C THR A 44 -2.36 12.65 8.03
N CYS A 45 -3.40 12.84 8.83
CA CYS A 45 -4.60 11.99 8.82
C CYS A 45 -5.41 12.16 7.54
N THR A 46 -5.28 13.28 6.84
CA THR A 46 -6.04 13.62 5.63
C THR A 46 -5.13 14.23 4.57
N LEU A 47 -5.51 14.07 3.29
CA LEU A 47 -4.86 14.70 2.14
C LEU A 47 -3.37 14.35 1.91
N GLY A 48 -2.86 13.32 2.56
CA GLY A 48 -1.51 12.79 2.27
C GLY A 48 -1.51 11.97 0.97
N TYR A 49 -0.55 12.23 0.08
CA TYR A 49 -0.30 11.45 -1.14
C TYR A 49 1.16 11.57 -1.55
N ASP A 50 1.72 10.53 -2.15
CA ASP A 50 3.09 10.51 -2.70
C ASP A 50 4.13 11.09 -1.71
N GLY A 51 4.04 10.73 -0.43
CA GLY A 51 4.94 11.20 0.62
C GLY A 51 4.73 12.63 1.12
N LYS A 52 3.79 13.38 0.55
CA LYS A 52 3.44 14.71 1.07
C LYS A 52 2.72 14.61 2.41
N GLY A 53 3.09 15.49 3.33
CA GLY A 53 2.55 15.46 4.70
C GLY A 53 3.13 14.36 5.57
N GLN A 54 4.32 13.85 5.23
CA GLN A 54 5.06 12.88 6.02
C GLN A 54 6.37 13.51 6.53
N PHE A 55 6.62 13.36 7.85
CA PHE A 55 7.79 13.90 8.51
C PHE A 55 8.47 12.79 9.30
N LYS A 56 9.75 12.57 9.05
CA LYS A 56 10.54 11.61 9.82
C LYS A 56 10.97 12.24 11.13
N ILE A 57 10.61 11.61 12.25
CA ILE A 57 11.01 12.01 13.59
C ILE A 57 12.07 11.05 14.10
N ASP A 58 13.33 11.42 14.01
CA ASP A 58 14.44 10.59 14.47
C ASP A 58 14.71 10.75 15.98
N LYS A 59 14.46 11.94 16.53
CA LYS A 59 14.60 12.28 17.96
C LYS A 59 13.53 13.27 18.36
N LYS A 60 13.09 13.21 19.62
CA LYS A 60 12.05 14.09 20.15
C LYS A 60 12.45 15.59 20.22
N GLU A 61 13.74 15.87 20.17
CA GLU A 61 14.26 17.24 20.15
C GLU A 61 14.27 17.85 18.75
N ASN A 62 14.10 17.05 17.71
CA ASN A 62 14.21 17.44 16.30
C ASN A 62 12.83 17.40 15.61
N ILE A 63 11.83 18.03 16.22
CA ILE A 63 10.52 18.19 15.62
C ILE A 63 10.59 19.36 14.63
N SER A 64 10.24 19.10 13.36
CA SER A 64 10.33 20.12 12.32
C SER A 64 9.35 21.26 12.58
N SER A 65 9.82 22.50 12.45
CA SER A 65 8.97 23.70 12.50
C SER A 65 8.01 23.82 11.30
N GLU A 66 8.16 22.95 10.30
CA GLU A 66 7.26 22.89 9.14
C GLU A 66 5.97 22.10 9.42
N ILE A 67 5.89 21.43 10.61
CA ILE A 67 4.70 20.68 10.97
C ILE A 67 3.62 21.67 11.43
N ASP A 68 2.52 21.69 10.70
CA ASP A 68 1.36 22.51 11.00
C ASP A 68 0.36 21.71 11.85
N PHE A 69 0.44 21.85 13.16
CA PHE A 69 -0.45 21.18 14.13
C PHE A 69 -1.92 21.67 14.11
N THR A 70 -2.32 22.48 13.14
CA THR A 70 -3.75 22.67 12.86
C THR A 70 -4.38 21.44 12.18
N ASN A 71 -3.54 20.54 11.65
CA ASN A 71 -3.92 19.25 11.13
C ASN A 71 -3.74 18.14 12.17
N GLU A 72 -4.52 17.09 12.08
CA GLU A 72 -4.31 15.86 12.84
C GLU A 72 -3.28 14.97 12.16
N TYR A 73 -2.45 14.32 12.98
CA TYR A 73 -1.40 13.40 12.51
C TYR A 73 -1.48 12.05 13.20
N ILE A 74 -0.86 11.07 12.57
CA ILE A 74 -0.52 9.78 13.15
C ILE A 74 1.01 9.69 13.23
N LEU A 75 1.56 9.39 14.41
CA LEU A 75 2.96 9.00 14.57
C LEU A 75 3.05 7.48 14.55
N GLU A 76 3.64 6.93 13.50
CA GLU A 76 3.89 5.51 13.37
C GLU A 76 5.33 5.16 13.74
N LYS A 77 5.50 4.03 14.43
CA LYS A 77 6.82 3.47 14.71
C LYS A 77 7.53 3.13 13.41
N PHE A 78 8.75 3.64 13.22
CA PHE A 78 9.57 3.29 12.07
C PHE A 78 9.92 1.78 12.09
N ILE A 79 9.64 1.09 10.99
CA ILE A 79 9.99 -0.31 10.78
C ILE A 79 11.23 -0.39 9.89
N LYS A 80 12.21 -1.19 10.30
CA LYS A 80 13.34 -1.52 9.44
C LYS A 80 12.87 -2.54 8.41
N LEU A 81 12.59 -2.05 7.21
CA LEU A 81 12.04 -2.84 6.12
C LEU A 81 13.07 -3.83 5.56
N LYS A 82 12.63 -5.06 5.32
CA LYS A 82 13.26 -6.05 4.48
C LYS A 82 12.70 -6.00 3.07
N LYS A 83 11.37 -5.88 2.96
CA LYS A 83 10.62 -5.81 1.70
C LYS A 83 9.32 -5.06 1.88
N GLU A 84 8.82 -4.56 0.75
CA GLU A 84 7.47 -4.06 0.59
C GLU A 84 6.73 -4.93 -0.41
N ILE A 85 5.50 -5.29 -0.11
CA ILE A 85 4.64 -6.04 -1.03
C ILE A 85 3.25 -5.44 -1.08
N SER A 86 2.52 -5.73 -2.14
CA SER A 86 1.10 -5.42 -2.24
C SER A 86 0.31 -6.63 -2.72
N VAL A 87 -0.94 -6.73 -2.29
CA VAL A 87 -1.92 -7.68 -2.77
C VAL A 87 -3.06 -6.92 -3.43
N ILE A 88 -3.30 -7.23 -4.69
CA ILE A 88 -4.46 -6.74 -5.43
C ILE A 88 -5.57 -7.76 -5.30
N ILE A 89 -6.72 -7.33 -4.80
CA ILE A 89 -7.92 -8.15 -4.67
C ILE A 89 -9.10 -7.44 -5.31
N THR A 90 -9.93 -8.17 -6.04
CA THR A 90 -11.21 -7.67 -6.56
C THR A 90 -12.33 -8.47 -5.92
N ARG A 91 -13.19 -7.80 -5.18
CA ARG A 91 -14.39 -8.39 -4.59
C ARG A 91 -15.60 -8.10 -5.47
N PHE A 92 -16.37 -9.14 -5.79
CA PHE A 92 -17.59 -9.12 -6.60
C PHE A 92 -18.87 -9.21 -5.76
N GLY A 93 -18.73 -9.29 -4.45
CA GLY A 93 -19.78 -9.48 -3.46
C GLY A 93 -19.33 -10.43 -2.36
N HIS A 94 -20.22 -10.75 -1.42
CA HIS A 94 -19.90 -11.58 -0.27
C HIS A 94 -19.27 -12.92 -0.69
N GLN A 95 -18.09 -13.22 -0.15
CA GLN A 95 -17.28 -14.42 -0.44
C GLN A 95 -16.98 -14.67 -1.95
N ARG A 96 -17.05 -13.63 -2.77
CA ARG A 96 -16.75 -13.70 -4.21
C ARG A 96 -15.64 -12.74 -4.56
N TYR A 97 -14.42 -13.24 -4.69
CA TYR A 97 -13.24 -12.43 -5.03
C TYR A 97 -12.27 -13.14 -5.96
N GLU A 98 -11.44 -12.35 -6.60
CA GLU A 98 -10.26 -12.74 -7.37
C GLU A 98 -9.04 -12.03 -6.79
N ILE A 99 -7.97 -12.76 -6.59
CA ILE A 99 -6.76 -12.26 -5.93
C ILE A 99 -5.56 -12.53 -6.83
N TYR A 100 -4.76 -11.50 -7.03
CA TYR A 100 -3.48 -11.61 -7.71
C TYR A 100 -2.40 -12.06 -6.74
N GLU A 101 -1.40 -12.81 -7.25
CA GLU A 101 -0.24 -13.15 -6.42
C GLU A 101 0.39 -11.88 -5.84
N PRO A 102 0.97 -11.93 -4.62
CA PRO A 102 1.65 -10.79 -4.05
C PRO A 102 2.71 -10.21 -4.99
N ILE A 103 2.73 -8.90 -5.06
CA ILE A 103 3.63 -8.10 -5.89
C ILE A 103 4.70 -7.51 -4.98
N GLU A 104 5.98 -7.69 -5.30
CA GLU A 104 7.08 -7.05 -4.59
C GLU A 104 7.33 -5.66 -5.17
N ASN A 105 7.40 -4.66 -4.30
CA ASN A 105 7.53 -3.26 -4.65
C ASN A 105 8.86 -2.69 -4.17
N LEU A 106 9.39 -1.73 -4.90
CA LEU A 106 10.52 -0.91 -4.51
C LEU A 106 10.13 0.56 -4.66
N HIS A 107 10.14 1.28 -3.54
CA HIS A 107 9.97 2.72 -3.51
C HIS A 107 11.32 3.41 -3.36
N GLU A 108 11.50 4.52 -4.06
CA GLU A 108 12.61 5.45 -3.90
C GLU A 108 12.00 6.83 -3.73
N ASP A 109 12.44 7.57 -2.71
CA ASP A 109 11.90 8.89 -2.37
C ASP A 109 10.36 8.86 -2.24
N GLN A 110 9.82 7.80 -1.62
CA GLN A 110 8.39 7.55 -1.39
C GLN A 110 7.56 7.35 -2.68
N ILE A 111 8.23 7.18 -3.81
CA ILE A 111 7.60 6.97 -5.11
C ILE A 111 7.88 5.53 -5.57
N LEU A 112 6.82 4.82 -5.97
CA LEU A 112 6.97 3.49 -6.54
C LEU A 112 7.81 3.53 -7.81
N LYS A 113 8.96 2.85 -7.81
CA LYS A 113 9.87 2.73 -8.96
C LYS A 113 9.72 1.40 -9.69
N HIS A 114 9.68 0.32 -8.95
CA HIS A 114 9.61 -1.02 -9.52
C HIS A 114 8.54 -1.84 -8.84
N SER A 115 7.87 -2.67 -9.63
CA SER A 115 7.03 -3.76 -9.15
C SER A 115 7.38 -5.03 -9.88
N LYS A 116 7.37 -6.17 -9.20
CA LYS A 116 7.58 -7.47 -9.84
C LYS A 116 6.62 -8.52 -9.27
N ILE A 117 6.17 -9.42 -10.14
CA ILE A 117 5.31 -10.55 -9.80
C ILE A 117 5.93 -11.86 -10.35
N PRO A 118 5.97 -12.92 -9.56
CA PRO A 118 5.60 -13.02 -8.14
C PRO A 118 6.61 -12.32 -7.21
N ALA A 119 6.16 -11.91 -6.03
CA ALA A 119 7.04 -11.49 -4.96
C ALA A 119 7.91 -12.65 -4.47
N GLN A 120 9.17 -12.37 -4.17
CA GLN A 120 10.09 -13.39 -3.59
C GLN A 120 9.94 -13.43 -2.06
N ILE A 121 8.90 -14.10 -1.59
CA ILE A 121 8.52 -14.25 -0.18
C ILE A 121 8.21 -15.71 0.13
N SER A 122 8.17 -16.07 1.42
CA SER A 122 7.76 -17.40 1.84
C SER A 122 6.27 -17.65 1.61
N GLU A 123 5.87 -18.89 1.38
CA GLU A 123 4.44 -19.25 1.27
C GLU A 123 3.64 -18.86 2.52
N LYS A 124 4.25 -18.87 3.70
CA LYS A 124 3.62 -18.39 4.94
C LYS A 124 3.21 -16.93 4.83
N ILE A 125 4.12 -16.05 4.38
CA ILE A 125 3.85 -14.62 4.22
C ILE A 125 2.84 -14.39 3.09
N LYS A 126 2.97 -15.13 1.99
CA LYS A 126 2.04 -15.06 0.85
C LYS A 126 0.61 -15.35 1.31
N ASN A 127 0.40 -16.48 1.99
CA ASN A 127 -0.92 -16.86 2.49
C ASN A 127 -1.45 -15.84 3.49
N GLN A 128 -0.63 -15.41 4.44
CA GLN A 128 -1.01 -14.41 5.43
C GLN A 128 -1.43 -13.08 4.78
N ALA A 129 -0.68 -12.57 3.79
CA ALA A 129 -1.00 -11.34 3.09
C ALA A 129 -2.31 -11.46 2.29
N THR A 130 -2.53 -12.61 1.66
CA THR A 130 -3.75 -12.91 0.90
C THR A 130 -4.97 -13.01 1.81
N ASP A 131 -4.84 -13.73 2.94
CA ASP A 131 -5.91 -13.88 3.93
C ASP A 131 -6.30 -12.51 4.51
N TRP A 132 -5.32 -11.70 4.87
CA TRP A 132 -5.55 -10.36 5.40
C TRP A 132 -6.23 -9.44 4.38
N ALA A 133 -5.81 -9.50 3.10
CA ALA A 133 -6.47 -8.73 2.04
C ALA A 133 -7.95 -9.14 1.87
N THR A 134 -8.23 -10.44 2.02
CA THR A 134 -9.60 -10.97 1.97
C THR A 134 -10.44 -10.47 3.14
N ILE A 135 -9.92 -10.55 4.37
CA ILE A 135 -10.60 -10.05 5.58
C ILE A 135 -10.92 -8.56 5.41
N ILE A 136 -9.93 -7.76 4.99
CA ILE A 136 -10.11 -6.31 4.77
C ILE A 136 -11.20 -6.04 3.73
N ALA A 137 -11.19 -6.75 2.61
CA ALA A 137 -12.18 -6.56 1.55
C ALA A 137 -13.61 -6.90 2.00
N GLU A 138 -13.77 -7.92 2.84
CA GLU A 138 -15.07 -8.29 3.42
C GLU A 138 -15.54 -7.29 4.48
N GLU A 139 -14.68 -6.90 5.43
CA GLU A 139 -15.02 -5.92 6.48
C GLU A 139 -15.42 -4.56 5.91
N LEU A 140 -14.78 -4.13 4.83
CA LEU A 140 -15.13 -2.90 4.14
C LEU A 140 -16.41 -3.00 3.32
N ASP A 141 -16.97 -4.20 3.13
CA ASP A 141 -18.06 -4.50 2.18
C ASP A 141 -17.87 -3.83 0.80
N TYR A 142 -16.59 -3.72 0.40
CA TYR A 142 -16.21 -2.99 -0.82
C TYR A 142 -16.40 -3.87 -2.05
N VAL A 143 -17.15 -3.39 -3.04
CA VAL A 143 -17.28 -4.04 -4.37
C VAL A 143 -16.38 -3.32 -5.36
N GLY A 144 -15.44 -4.06 -5.94
CA GLY A 144 -14.43 -3.54 -6.84
C GLY A 144 -13.03 -4.02 -6.49
N THR A 145 -12.04 -3.46 -7.16
CA THR A 145 -10.62 -3.74 -6.90
C THR A 145 -10.09 -2.84 -5.82
N LEU A 146 -9.41 -3.42 -4.83
CA LEU A 146 -8.61 -2.71 -3.85
C LEU A 146 -7.20 -3.29 -3.79
N CYS A 147 -6.29 -2.50 -3.26
CA CYS A 147 -4.92 -2.89 -2.97
C CYS A 147 -4.68 -2.78 -1.47
N VAL A 148 -4.03 -3.79 -0.91
CA VAL A 148 -3.46 -3.70 0.44
C VAL A 148 -1.95 -3.74 0.32
N GLU A 149 -1.29 -2.72 0.86
CA GLU A 149 0.17 -2.65 0.95
C GLU A 149 0.65 -3.17 2.29
N TYR A 150 1.77 -3.88 2.26
CA TYR A 150 2.35 -4.52 3.43
C TYR A 150 3.84 -4.25 3.52
N PHE A 151 4.30 -4.13 4.75
CA PHE A 151 5.71 -4.15 5.12
C PHE A 151 6.11 -5.52 5.67
N ILE A 152 7.30 -5.97 5.31
CA ILE A 152 7.94 -7.15 5.87
C ILE A 152 9.22 -6.70 6.56
N ASP A 153 9.34 -6.98 7.85
CA ASP A 153 10.54 -6.65 8.63
C ASP A 153 11.65 -7.70 8.47
N ASN A 154 12.81 -7.44 9.06
CA ASN A 154 13.97 -8.34 9.01
C ASN A 154 13.75 -9.68 9.77
N LYS A 155 12.64 -9.83 10.48
CA LYS A 155 12.24 -11.06 11.19
C LYS A 155 11.14 -11.81 10.46
N ASP A 156 10.83 -11.39 9.22
CA ASP A 156 9.73 -11.92 8.41
C ASP A 156 8.33 -11.73 9.06
N ASN A 157 8.16 -10.69 9.88
CA ASN A 157 6.83 -10.28 10.30
C ASN A 157 6.18 -9.42 9.24
N LEU A 158 4.89 -9.67 9.00
CA LEU A 158 4.04 -8.91 8.10
C LEU A 158 3.29 -7.83 8.87
N TYR A 159 3.17 -6.64 8.28
CA TYR A 159 2.40 -5.50 8.80
C TYR A 159 1.60 -4.90 7.66
N ALA A 160 0.30 -4.70 7.84
CA ALA A 160 -0.48 -3.90 6.92
C ALA A 160 -0.07 -2.44 7.06
N ASN A 161 0.13 -1.77 5.92
CA ASN A 161 0.57 -0.37 5.84
C ASN A 161 -0.56 0.53 5.36
N GLU A 162 -1.11 0.24 4.18
CA GLU A 162 -2.10 1.11 3.54
C GLU A 162 -3.14 0.29 2.78
N ILE A 163 -4.36 0.81 2.71
CA ILE A 163 -5.44 0.28 1.86
C ILE A 163 -5.77 1.34 0.83
N ALA A 164 -5.70 0.97 -0.45
CA ALA A 164 -6.16 1.79 -1.55
C ALA A 164 -7.44 1.17 -2.15
N PRO A 165 -8.64 1.68 -1.85
CA PRO A 165 -9.90 1.13 -2.37
C PRO A 165 -10.14 1.55 -3.83
N ARG A 166 -9.21 1.18 -4.70
CA ARG A 166 -9.15 1.47 -6.13
C ARG A 166 -8.12 0.59 -6.80
N VAL A 167 -8.10 0.60 -8.14
CA VAL A 167 -6.96 0.09 -8.91
C VAL A 167 -5.67 0.81 -8.47
N HIS A 168 -4.56 0.08 -8.44
CA HIS A 168 -3.31 0.54 -7.85
C HIS A 168 -2.14 0.45 -8.84
N ASN A 169 -1.16 1.37 -8.69
CA ASN A 169 0.00 1.46 -9.56
C ASN A 169 0.79 0.15 -9.60
N SER A 170 1.04 -0.47 -8.44
CA SER A 170 1.74 -1.77 -8.39
C SER A 170 1.05 -2.88 -9.18
N GLY A 171 -0.27 -2.79 -9.35
CA GLY A 171 -1.08 -3.75 -10.12
C GLY A 171 -1.12 -3.49 -11.63
N HIS A 172 -0.50 -2.41 -12.17
CA HIS A 172 -0.50 -2.14 -13.61
C HIS A 172 0.18 -3.26 -14.40
N LEU A 173 1.16 -3.96 -13.81
CA LEU A 173 1.80 -5.11 -14.44
C LEU A 173 0.83 -6.25 -14.77
N THR A 174 -0.37 -6.29 -14.15
CA THR A 174 -1.40 -7.31 -14.44
C THR A 174 -1.92 -7.23 -15.87
N ILE A 175 -1.79 -6.08 -16.54
CA ILE A 175 -2.20 -5.88 -17.95
C ILE A 175 -1.50 -6.89 -18.85
N ASN A 176 -0.21 -7.16 -18.61
CA ASN A 176 0.60 -8.02 -19.46
C ASN A 176 0.97 -9.37 -18.83
N SER A 177 0.77 -9.52 -17.51
CA SER A 177 1.17 -10.74 -16.78
C SER A 177 0.03 -11.73 -16.54
N HIS A 178 -1.23 -11.31 -16.69
CA HIS A 178 -2.41 -12.11 -16.40
C HIS A 178 -3.39 -12.15 -17.57
N ASN A 179 -4.27 -13.15 -17.56
CA ASN A 179 -5.38 -13.27 -18.52
C ASN A 179 -6.44 -12.18 -18.36
N VAL A 180 -6.57 -11.61 -17.16
CA VAL A 180 -7.46 -10.50 -16.83
C VAL A 180 -6.71 -9.49 -15.96
N SER A 181 -6.78 -8.22 -16.33
CA SER A 181 -6.11 -7.15 -15.57
C SER A 181 -6.93 -6.69 -14.36
N GLN A 182 -6.27 -6.01 -13.41
CA GLN A 182 -6.97 -5.37 -12.29
C GLN A 182 -8.05 -4.39 -12.75
N PHE A 183 -7.84 -3.72 -13.88
CA PHE A 183 -8.79 -2.76 -14.45
C PHE A 183 -10.04 -3.46 -14.96
N GLU A 184 -9.87 -4.53 -15.73
CA GLU A 184 -10.98 -5.32 -16.23
C GLU A 184 -11.77 -5.94 -15.06
N ASN A 185 -11.10 -6.55 -14.10
CA ASN A 185 -11.77 -7.10 -12.91
C ASN A 185 -12.52 -6.03 -12.12
N HIS A 186 -11.95 -4.81 -11.99
CA HIS A 186 -12.66 -3.70 -11.35
C HIS A 186 -13.96 -3.38 -12.07
N ILE A 187 -13.91 -3.19 -13.38
CA ILE A 187 -15.11 -2.90 -14.21
C ILE A 187 -16.13 -4.04 -14.13
N ARG A 188 -15.67 -5.30 -14.19
CA ARG A 188 -16.55 -6.46 -14.05
C ARG A 188 -17.29 -6.45 -12.71
N ALA A 189 -16.58 -6.18 -11.64
CA ALA A 189 -17.14 -6.15 -10.29
C ALA A 189 -18.17 -5.03 -10.13
N VAL A 190 -17.83 -3.78 -10.49
CA VAL A 190 -18.73 -2.62 -10.30
C VAL A 190 -19.93 -2.63 -11.25
N CYS A 191 -19.81 -3.29 -12.42
CA CYS A 191 -20.91 -3.46 -13.36
C CYS A 191 -21.74 -4.74 -13.13
N GLY A 192 -21.44 -5.52 -12.09
CA GLY A 192 -22.16 -6.75 -11.79
C GLY A 192 -21.97 -7.86 -12.83
N LEU A 193 -20.86 -7.80 -13.61
CA LEU A 193 -20.53 -8.83 -14.59
C LEU A 193 -19.97 -10.08 -13.91
N GLU A 194 -19.96 -11.19 -14.63
CA GLU A 194 -19.40 -12.44 -14.12
C GLU A 194 -17.90 -12.30 -13.81
N LYS A 195 -17.51 -12.91 -12.71
CA LYS A 195 -16.14 -13.07 -12.28
C LYS A 195 -15.36 -13.94 -13.26
N VAL A 196 -14.15 -13.52 -13.61
CA VAL A 196 -13.20 -14.31 -14.40
C VAL A 196 -12.05 -14.74 -13.50
N GLU A 197 -11.76 -16.03 -13.48
CA GLU A 197 -10.64 -16.56 -12.71
C GLU A 197 -9.32 -15.91 -13.15
N THR A 198 -8.59 -15.38 -12.20
CA THR A 198 -7.31 -14.71 -12.42
C THR A 198 -6.19 -15.72 -12.56
N LYS A 199 -5.57 -15.78 -13.74
CA LYS A 199 -4.46 -16.69 -14.04
C LYS A 199 -3.24 -15.90 -14.48
N LYS A 200 -2.11 -16.11 -13.79
CA LYS A 200 -0.84 -15.56 -14.25
C LYS A 200 -0.37 -16.29 -15.51
N ILE A 201 -0.02 -15.54 -16.55
CA ILE A 201 0.52 -16.04 -17.80
C ILE A 201 2.05 -15.94 -17.77
N TYR A 202 2.57 -14.81 -17.27
CA TYR A 202 4.01 -14.53 -17.24
C TYR A 202 4.43 -13.94 -15.89
N ASN A 203 5.66 -14.19 -15.51
CA ASN A 203 6.34 -13.36 -14.51
C ASN A 203 6.63 -12.00 -15.15
N ALA A 204 6.37 -10.93 -14.43
CA ALA A 204 6.53 -9.58 -14.97
C ALA A 204 7.29 -8.66 -14.01
N ARG A 205 7.93 -7.67 -14.59
CA ARG A 205 8.49 -6.52 -13.88
C ARG A 205 7.98 -5.25 -14.55
N MET A 206 7.53 -4.31 -13.74
CA MET A 206 7.15 -2.97 -14.16
C MET A 206 8.19 -1.98 -13.67
N LEU A 207 8.58 -1.05 -14.54
CA LEU A 207 9.30 0.15 -14.21
C LEU A 207 8.34 1.32 -14.33
N ASN A 208 8.16 2.08 -13.24
CA ASN A 208 7.32 3.26 -13.23
C ASN A 208 8.15 4.47 -13.68
N LEU A 209 7.89 4.96 -14.89
CA LEU A 209 8.56 6.12 -15.44
C LEU A 209 7.76 7.37 -15.09
N ILE A 210 8.31 8.21 -14.23
CA ILE A 210 7.69 9.46 -13.84
C ILE A 210 8.27 10.55 -14.74
N ALA A 211 7.40 11.17 -15.55
CA ALA A 211 7.77 12.30 -16.35
C ALA A 211 8.09 13.49 -15.44
N VAL A 212 9.36 13.88 -15.40
CA VAL A 212 9.78 15.17 -14.82
C VAL A 212 9.75 16.17 -15.95
N SER A 213 9.18 17.33 -15.72
CA SER A 213 8.91 18.37 -16.71
C SER A 213 10.14 18.88 -17.51
N TYR A 214 11.32 18.35 -17.27
CA TYR A 214 12.58 18.79 -17.86
C TYR A 214 13.47 17.67 -18.41
N THR A 215 13.05 16.41 -18.39
CA THR A 215 13.83 15.31 -18.95
C THR A 215 13.11 14.68 -20.12
N HIS A 216 13.66 14.87 -21.33
CA HIS A 216 13.29 14.04 -22.45
C HIS A 216 13.82 12.62 -22.22
N LEU A 217 12.92 11.68 -21.93
CA LEU A 217 13.23 10.26 -22.00
C LEU A 217 13.39 9.91 -23.49
N THR A 218 14.63 9.92 -23.98
CA THR A 218 14.93 9.28 -25.25
C THR A 218 14.86 7.77 -25.03
N LEU A 219 13.76 7.15 -25.47
CA LEU A 219 13.69 5.70 -25.59
C LEU A 219 14.81 5.27 -26.56
N PRO A 220 15.60 4.24 -26.25
CA PRO A 220 16.55 3.71 -27.20
C PRO A 220 15.80 3.27 -28.45
N THR A 221 16.13 3.89 -29.59
CA THR A 221 15.57 3.47 -30.88
C THR A 221 16.14 2.10 -31.17
N ILE A 222 15.32 1.07 -31.10
CA ILE A 222 15.71 -0.26 -31.57
C ILE A 222 15.69 -0.20 -33.09
N TYR A 223 16.86 -0.14 -33.70
CA TYR A 223 17.00 -0.38 -35.14
C TYR A 223 16.85 -1.89 -35.37
N SER A 224 15.85 -2.25 -36.12
CA SER A 224 15.64 -3.60 -36.66
C SER A 224 16.63 -3.90 -37.79
#